data_3df5df930c42ef79794e6792b84f8513
#
_entry.id   3df5df930c42ef79794e6792b84f8513
#
_cell.length_a   1.000
_cell.length_b   1.000
_cell.length_c   1.000
_cell.angle_alpha   90.00
_cell.angle_beta   90.00
_cell.angle_gamma   90.00
#
_symmetry.space_group_name_H-M   'P 1'
#
loop_
_entity.id
_entity.type
_entity.pdbx_description
1 polymer ?
#
loop_
_entity_poly.entity_id
_entity_poly.type
_entity_poly.pdbx_seq_one_letter_code
_entity_poly.pdbx_strand_id
1 'polypeptide(L)'
;MDSRLSTKKDDSTIQLQQKLIHYRSELKKYYRVIEKHQKKIADQAAMIASLEEQLQEDQPGQALPEGAEPFSCYFIYSLLVPSRVEHNEEPVIIKGSFLIKNHGMEPLSSPVICLAFSQPSLANISGKITHPRKRQLDEFIVEDEQLYGEWQYLEGHSHKKMKDSGEIWLRPLHLQQIDSGETVRFSDFEIALPLTTEYKNMSVKGFIYGAEIPEGQAALNQISVALT
;
A
#
# COMPACT_ATOMS: atom_id res chain seq x y z
N MET A 1 -59.63 16.52 33.71
CA MET A 1 -58.54 16.85 32.82
C MET A 1 -57.45 15.76 32.73
N ASP A 2 -57.53 14.67 33.47
CA ASP A 2 -56.49 13.65 33.59
C ASP A 2 -56.45 12.53 32.52
N SER A 3 -57.54 12.30 31.80
CA SER A 3 -57.59 11.18 30.82
C SER A 3 -56.77 11.41 29.52
N ARG A 4 -56.50 12.66 29.16
CA ARG A 4 -55.74 12.98 27.92
C ARG A 4 -54.19 12.90 28.11
N LEU A 5 -53.69 12.95 29.32
CA LEU A 5 -52.29 12.80 29.65
C LEU A 5 -51.86 11.33 29.73
N SER A 6 -52.77 10.45 30.14
CA SER A 6 -52.51 9.01 30.19
C SER A 6 -52.39 8.39 28.81
N THR A 7 -53.27 8.73 27.87
CA THR A 7 -53.23 8.20 26.51
C THR A 7 -51.98 8.60 25.71
N LYS A 8 -51.47 9.84 25.92
CA LYS A 8 -50.21 10.31 25.26
C LYS A 8 -48.96 9.58 25.77
N LYS A 9 -48.97 9.17 27.02
CA LYS A 9 -47.87 8.42 27.65
C LYS A 9 -47.82 6.96 27.16
N ASP A 10 -48.98 6.35 26.98
CA ASP A 10 -49.12 5.00 26.45
C ASP A 10 -48.70 4.93 24.94
N ASP A 11 -49.07 5.90 24.13
CA ASP A 11 -48.68 5.97 22.71
C ASP A 11 -47.14 6.12 22.56
N SER A 12 -46.50 6.91 23.40
CA SER A 12 -45.05 7.07 23.37
C SER A 12 -44.34 5.76 23.78
N THR A 13 -44.88 5.03 24.75
CA THR A 13 -44.33 3.74 25.20
C THR A 13 -44.46 2.68 24.10
N ILE A 14 -45.57 2.64 23.42
CA ILE A 14 -45.82 1.72 22.27
C ILE A 14 -44.84 2.02 21.15
N GLN A 15 -44.65 3.28 20.78
CA GLN A 15 -43.66 3.69 19.75
C GLN A 15 -42.24 3.30 20.12
N LEU A 16 -41.83 3.42 21.37
CA LEU A 16 -40.51 2.99 21.84
C LEU A 16 -40.36 1.47 21.76
N GLN A 17 -41.38 0.72 22.13
CA GLN A 17 -41.38 -0.74 22.00
C GLN A 17 -41.27 -1.19 20.54
N GLN A 18 -41.99 -0.54 19.63
CA GLN A 18 -41.91 -0.82 18.19
C GLN A 18 -40.51 -0.56 17.63
N LYS A 19 -39.89 0.57 18.01
CA LYS A 19 -38.50 0.88 17.65
C LYS A 19 -37.53 -0.16 18.19
N LEU A 20 -37.71 -0.60 19.41
CA LEU A 20 -36.88 -1.61 20.05
C LEU A 20 -36.97 -2.97 19.31
N ILE A 21 -38.16 -3.37 18.92
CA ILE A 21 -38.39 -4.59 18.12
C ILE A 21 -37.71 -4.45 16.74
N HIS A 22 -37.86 -3.29 16.10
CA HIS A 22 -37.22 -3.00 14.83
C HIS A 22 -35.70 -3.09 14.92
N TYR A 23 -35.07 -2.41 15.89
CA TYR A 23 -33.62 -2.46 16.06
C TYR A 23 -33.11 -3.86 16.42
N ARG A 24 -33.85 -4.63 17.22
CA ARG A 24 -33.49 -6.03 17.49
C ARG A 24 -33.51 -6.88 16.23
N SER A 25 -34.49 -6.64 15.34
CA SER A 25 -34.57 -7.32 14.05
C SER A 25 -33.39 -6.95 13.13
N GLU A 26 -33.05 -5.67 13.06
CA GLU A 26 -31.90 -5.19 12.29
C GLU A 26 -30.57 -5.74 12.82
N LEU A 27 -30.36 -5.70 14.12
CA LEU A 27 -29.19 -6.31 14.74
C LEU A 27 -29.07 -7.80 14.39
N LYS A 28 -30.17 -8.55 14.44
CA LYS A 28 -30.16 -9.96 14.06
C LYS A 28 -29.79 -10.19 12.60
N LYS A 29 -30.19 -9.30 11.69
CA LYS A 29 -29.75 -9.32 10.29
C LYS A 29 -28.26 -9.05 10.17
N TYR A 30 -27.75 -8.01 10.84
CA TYR A 30 -26.32 -7.69 10.83
C TYR A 30 -25.47 -8.82 11.40
N TYR A 31 -25.87 -9.45 12.50
CA TYR A 31 -25.15 -10.61 13.03
C TYR A 31 -25.05 -11.76 12.02
N ARG A 32 -26.14 -12.07 11.29
CA ARG A 32 -26.10 -13.10 10.24
C ARG A 32 -25.17 -12.72 9.08
N VAL A 33 -25.13 -11.44 8.71
CA VAL A 33 -24.22 -10.94 7.66
C VAL A 33 -22.76 -11.05 8.13
N ILE A 34 -22.48 -10.64 9.36
CA ILE A 34 -21.13 -10.76 9.96
C ILE A 34 -20.70 -12.23 10.00
N GLU A 35 -21.53 -13.12 10.51
CA GLU A 35 -21.24 -14.56 10.55
C GLU A 35 -20.94 -15.14 9.16
N LYS A 36 -21.74 -14.75 8.14
CA LYS A 36 -21.48 -15.14 6.75
C LYS A 36 -20.13 -14.63 6.23
N HIS A 37 -19.77 -13.38 6.54
CA HIS A 37 -18.48 -12.83 6.13
C HIS A 37 -17.31 -13.47 6.88
N GLN A 38 -17.45 -13.72 8.18
CA GLN A 38 -16.43 -14.42 8.96
C GLN A 38 -16.18 -15.83 8.42
N LYS A 39 -17.24 -16.57 8.08
CA LYS A 39 -17.09 -17.87 7.43
C LYS A 39 -16.36 -17.77 6.09
N LYS A 40 -16.73 -16.79 5.25
CA LYS A 40 -16.06 -16.58 3.95
C LYS A 40 -14.58 -16.24 4.12
N ILE A 41 -14.23 -15.42 5.12
CA ILE A 41 -12.83 -15.08 5.44
C ILE A 41 -12.07 -16.33 5.89
N ALA A 42 -12.67 -17.17 6.74
CA ALA A 42 -12.05 -18.43 7.18
C ALA A 42 -11.83 -19.39 6.01
N ASP A 43 -12.82 -19.55 5.13
CA ASP A 43 -12.71 -20.40 3.93
C ASP A 43 -11.61 -19.87 2.98
N GLN A 44 -11.51 -18.57 2.80
CA GLN A 44 -10.46 -17.95 1.98
C GLN A 44 -9.07 -18.11 2.61
N ALA A 45 -8.96 -17.94 3.93
CA ALA A 45 -7.70 -18.15 4.64
C ALA A 45 -7.21 -19.60 4.54
N ALA A 46 -8.12 -20.58 4.66
CA ALA A 46 -7.78 -21.99 4.47
C ALA A 46 -7.33 -22.29 3.03
N MET A 47 -7.96 -21.66 2.04
CA MET A 47 -7.57 -21.83 0.64
C MET A 47 -6.20 -21.21 0.35
N ILE A 48 -5.91 -20.02 0.92
CA ILE A 48 -4.59 -19.40 0.81
C ILE A 48 -3.53 -20.30 1.41
N ALA A 49 -3.74 -20.82 2.64
CA ALA A 49 -2.78 -21.72 3.29
C ALA A 49 -2.52 -22.99 2.46
N SER A 50 -3.57 -23.57 1.87
CA SER A 50 -3.42 -24.75 0.99
C SER A 50 -2.64 -24.43 -0.30
N LEU A 51 -2.84 -23.26 -0.89
CA LEU A 51 -2.10 -22.83 -2.08
C LEU A 51 -0.64 -22.51 -1.74
N GLU A 52 -0.37 -21.92 -0.58
CA GLU A 52 0.98 -21.66 -0.08
C GLU A 52 1.73 -22.98 0.17
N GLU A 53 1.06 -23.98 0.75
CA GLU A 53 1.64 -25.32 0.95
C GLU A 53 1.96 -26.00 -0.40
N GLN A 54 1.06 -25.93 -1.39
CA GLN A 54 1.32 -26.45 -2.74
C GLN A 54 2.49 -25.73 -3.42
N LEU A 55 2.60 -24.42 -3.26
CA LEU A 55 3.72 -23.65 -3.79
C LEU A 55 5.06 -23.99 -3.11
N GLN A 56 5.03 -24.39 -1.84
CA GLN A 56 6.21 -24.85 -1.11
C GLN A 56 6.62 -26.27 -1.52
N GLU A 57 5.65 -27.16 -1.78
CA GLU A 57 5.92 -28.50 -2.28
C GLU A 57 6.46 -28.50 -3.72
N ASP A 58 5.97 -27.59 -4.57
CA ASP A 58 6.45 -27.42 -5.95
C ASP A 58 7.81 -26.70 -6.05
N GLN A 59 8.35 -26.17 -4.93
CA GLN A 59 9.69 -25.60 -4.84
C GLN A 59 10.57 -26.30 -3.80
N PRO A 60 10.91 -27.60 -3.96
CA PRO A 60 12.00 -28.18 -3.19
C PRO A 60 13.29 -27.57 -3.71
N GLY A 61 13.83 -26.55 -3.01
CA GLY A 61 15.21 -26.12 -3.13
C GLY A 61 15.83 -26.13 -4.53
N GLN A 62 15.13 -25.65 -5.55
CA GLN A 62 15.76 -25.46 -6.85
C GLN A 62 16.83 -24.39 -6.67
N ALA A 63 18.09 -24.86 -6.62
CA ALA A 63 19.22 -23.98 -6.87
C ALA A 63 18.88 -23.18 -8.14
N LEU A 64 18.94 -21.87 -8.05
CA LEU A 64 18.73 -21.00 -9.21
C LEU A 64 19.54 -21.55 -10.39
N PRO A 65 18.99 -21.60 -11.63
CA PRO A 65 19.76 -21.94 -12.80
C PRO A 65 21.04 -21.10 -12.83
N GLU A 66 22.17 -21.71 -13.24
CA GLU A 66 23.42 -20.96 -13.39
C GLU A 66 23.16 -19.70 -14.24
N GLY A 67 23.37 -18.52 -13.66
CA GLY A 67 23.11 -17.22 -14.28
C GLY A 67 21.78 -16.56 -13.93
N ALA A 68 20.92 -17.17 -13.12
CA ALA A 68 19.71 -16.49 -12.62
C ALA A 68 20.08 -15.48 -11.51
N GLU A 69 19.54 -14.28 -11.61
CA GLU A 69 19.74 -13.24 -10.62
C GLU A 69 19.08 -13.68 -9.29
N PRO A 70 19.81 -13.60 -8.16
CA PRO A 70 19.31 -14.04 -6.86
C PRO A 70 18.18 -13.18 -6.31
N PHE A 71 18.05 -11.97 -6.83
CA PHE A 71 17.02 -11.03 -6.40
C PHE A 71 16.13 -10.64 -7.58
N SER A 72 14.89 -10.30 -7.30
CA SER A 72 14.01 -9.66 -8.27
C SER A 72 13.20 -8.55 -7.62
N CYS A 73 12.91 -7.51 -8.38
CA CYS A 73 11.98 -6.49 -7.94
C CYS A 73 11.05 -6.08 -9.08
N TYR A 74 9.85 -5.61 -8.73
CA TYR A 74 8.83 -5.24 -9.71
C TYR A 74 7.74 -4.38 -9.09
N PHE A 75 7.01 -3.67 -9.96
CA PHE A 75 5.84 -2.89 -9.57
C PHE A 75 4.56 -3.70 -9.77
N ILE A 76 3.63 -3.54 -8.83
CA ILE A 76 2.21 -3.84 -9.02
C ILE A 76 1.47 -2.52 -8.87
N TYR A 77 0.71 -2.11 -9.88
CA TYR A 77 0.02 -0.82 -9.84
C TYR A 77 -1.28 -0.80 -10.61
N SER A 78 -2.13 0.17 -10.28
CA SER A 78 -3.36 0.51 -10.96
C SER A 78 -3.37 1.99 -11.32
N LEU A 79 -4.07 2.32 -12.42
CA LEU A 79 -4.26 3.68 -12.90
C LEU A 79 -5.71 4.09 -12.66
N LEU A 80 -5.90 5.23 -12.01
CA LEU A 80 -7.19 5.90 -11.89
C LEU A 80 -7.17 7.13 -12.79
N VAL A 81 -7.89 7.03 -13.89
CA VAL A 81 -7.98 8.09 -14.89
C VAL A 81 -9.29 8.82 -14.70
N PRO A 82 -9.32 10.16 -14.65
CA PRO A 82 -10.55 10.95 -14.54
C PRO A 82 -11.50 10.64 -15.70
N SER A 83 -12.80 10.55 -15.41
CA SER A 83 -13.81 10.22 -16.42
C SER A 83 -14.14 11.37 -17.39
N ARG A 84 -13.72 12.60 -17.08
CA ARG A 84 -13.93 13.79 -17.91
C ARG A 84 -12.66 14.60 -18.03
N VAL A 85 -12.07 14.56 -19.21
CA VAL A 85 -10.86 15.33 -19.57
C VAL A 85 -11.16 16.84 -19.75
N GLU A 86 -12.43 17.23 -19.86
CA GLU A 86 -12.84 18.59 -20.22
C GLU A 86 -12.59 19.66 -19.14
N HIS A 87 -12.35 19.24 -17.89
CA HIS A 87 -12.07 20.14 -16.78
C HIS A 87 -10.76 19.74 -16.09
N ASN A 88 -9.67 19.82 -16.73
CA ASN A 88 -8.23 19.68 -16.39
C ASN A 88 -7.80 19.76 -14.89
N GLU A 89 -8.69 19.53 -13.93
CA GLU A 89 -8.42 19.72 -12.50
C GLU A 89 -8.06 18.44 -11.76
N GLU A 90 -8.53 17.28 -12.25
CA GLU A 90 -8.27 16.01 -11.57
C GLU A 90 -7.02 15.32 -12.14
N PRO A 91 -6.02 14.99 -11.29
CA PRO A 91 -4.83 14.31 -11.74
C PRO A 91 -5.12 12.83 -12.07
N VAL A 92 -4.30 12.24 -12.94
CA VAL A 92 -4.18 10.78 -13.02
C VAL A 92 -3.49 10.29 -11.76
N ILE A 93 -4.09 9.33 -11.10
CA ILE A 93 -3.53 8.73 -9.88
C ILE A 93 -3.03 7.32 -10.18
N ILE A 94 -1.77 7.07 -9.85
CA ILE A 94 -1.16 5.76 -9.88
C ILE A 94 -1.07 5.27 -8.44
N LYS A 95 -1.76 4.17 -8.11
CA LYS A 95 -1.64 3.50 -6.81
C LYS A 95 -0.92 2.18 -6.99
N GLY A 96 0.08 1.91 -6.15
CA GLY A 96 0.84 0.71 -6.34
C GLY A 96 1.72 0.30 -5.16
N SER A 97 2.46 -0.76 -5.41
CA SER A 97 3.47 -1.31 -4.51
C SER A 97 4.71 -1.68 -5.32
N PHE A 98 5.86 -1.53 -4.71
CA PHE A 98 7.12 -2.03 -5.24
C PHE A 98 7.56 -3.23 -4.40
N LEU A 99 7.72 -4.38 -5.03
CA LEU A 99 8.04 -5.64 -4.37
C LEU A 99 9.49 -6.01 -4.64
N ILE A 100 10.13 -6.59 -3.64
CA ILE A 100 11.48 -7.13 -3.68
C ILE A 100 11.38 -8.56 -3.21
N LYS A 101 11.89 -9.50 -3.99
CA LYS A 101 11.93 -10.91 -3.62
C LYS A 101 13.36 -11.42 -3.69
N ASN A 102 13.79 -12.08 -2.61
CA ASN A 102 15.03 -12.81 -2.57
C ASN A 102 14.76 -14.27 -2.97
N HIS A 103 15.28 -14.68 -4.12
CA HIS A 103 15.23 -16.06 -4.62
C HIS A 103 16.53 -16.83 -4.30
N GLY A 104 17.57 -16.09 -3.87
CA GLY A 104 18.87 -16.63 -3.55
C GLY A 104 18.90 -17.33 -2.20
N MET A 105 20.05 -17.93 -1.89
CA MET A 105 20.28 -18.59 -0.61
C MET A 105 20.86 -17.62 0.43
N GLU A 106 21.47 -16.54 -0.01
CA GLU A 106 22.08 -15.52 0.86
C GLU A 106 21.10 -14.37 1.08
N PRO A 107 21.10 -13.75 2.28
CA PRO A 107 20.25 -12.59 2.53
C PRO A 107 20.72 -11.37 1.73
N LEU A 108 19.81 -10.46 1.40
CA LEU A 108 20.12 -9.13 0.89
C LEU A 108 20.25 -8.17 2.08
N SER A 109 21.48 -7.76 2.39
CA SER A 109 21.78 -6.89 3.53
C SER A 109 21.62 -5.41 3.16
N SER A 110 21.10 -4.63 4.10
CA SER A 110 20.89 -3.18 3.96
C SER A 110 20.13 -2.79 2.70
N PRO A 111 18.94 -3.36 2.45
CA PRO A 111 18.20 -3.11 1.22
C PRO A 111 17.81 -1.63 1.08
N VAL A 112 18.00 -1.11 -0.12
CA VAL A 112 17.64 0.26 -0.52
C VAL A 112 16.92 0.20 -1.84
N ILE A 113 15.85 0.95 -2.02
CA ILE A 113 15.17 1.12 -3.31
C ILE A 113 15.42 2.52 -3.86
N CYS A 114 15.54 2.59 -5.19
CA CYS A 114 15.54 3.83 -5.93
C CYS A 114 14.40 3.82 -6.94
N LEU A 115 13.57 4.86 -6.91
CA LEU A 115 12.54 5.11 -7.91
C LEU A 115 12.95 6.33 -8.73
N ALA A 116 13.20 6.12 -10.03
CA ALA A 116 13.65 7.15 -10.96
C ALA A 116 12.50 7.59 -11.89
N PHE A 117 12.19 8.88 -11.85
CA PHE A 117 11.09 9.52 -12.57
C PHE A 117 11.59 10.22 -13.83
N SER A 118 10.98 9.95 -14.97
CA SER A 118 11.34 10.65 -16.23
C SER A 118 10.89 12.11 -16.23
N GLN A 119 9.85 12.46 -15.44
CA GLN A 119 9.29 13.81 -15.32
C GLN A 119 9.10 14.15 -13.83
N PRO A 120 10.20 14.43 -13.09
CA PRO A 120 10.13 14.59 -11.64
C PRO A 120 9.34 15.84 -11.20
N SER A 121 9.36 16.89 -12.00
CA SER A 121 8.63 18.15 -11.70
C SER A 121 7.13 17.94 -11.63
N LEU A 122 6.58 17.01 -12.41
CA LEU A 122 5.15 16.71 -12.48
C LEU A 122 4.72 15.68 -11.44
N ALA A 123 5.58 14.71 -11.12
CA ALA A 123 5.24 13.64 -10.22
C ALA A 123 5.14 14.12 -8.77
N ASN A 124 4.04 13.80 -8.12
CA ASN A 124 3.89 13.98 -6.68
C ASN A 124 3.65 12.60 -6.06
N ILE A 125 4.67 12.08 -5.37
CA ILE A 125 4.59 10.77 -4.73
C ILE A 125 4.28 10.93 -3.25
N SER A 126 3.36 10.13 -2.76
CA SER A 126 3.04 9.92 -1.35
C SER A 126 3.03 8.44 -1.01
N GLY A 127 3.11 8.10 0.27
CA GLY A 127 3.14 6.74 0.75
C GLY A 127 3.50 6.69 2.23
N LYS A 128 3.68 5.48 2.77
CA LYS A 128 4.11 5.26 4.15
C LYS A 128 5.60 5.55 4.33
N ILE A 129 6.00 6.82 4.09
CA ILE A 129 7.39 7.29 4.14
C ILE A 129 7.57 8.24 5.32
N THR A 130 8.52 7.93 6.19
CA THR A 130 8.88 8.77 7.33
C THR A 130 10.04 9.70 6.99
N HIS A 131 9.96 10.94 7.47
CA HIS A 131 11.05 11.91 7.37
C HIS A 131 11.96 11.81 8.60
N PRO A 132 13.28 11.63 8.45
CA PRO A 132 14.19 11.41 9.57
C PRO A 132 14.24 12.57 10.60
N ARG A 133 13.80 13.77 10.24
CA ARG A 133 13.84 14.96 11.10
C ARG A 133 12.64 15.15 12.03
N LYS A 134 11.55 14.41 11.89
CA LYS A 134 10.36 14.57 12.74
C LYS A 134 10.43 13.85 14.09
N ARG A 135 11.44 13.03 14.33
CA ARG A 135 11.62 12.29 15.60
C ARG A 135 11.97 13.16 16.83
N GLN A 136 12.30 14.43 16.67
CA GLN A 136 12.82 15.25 17.78
C GLN A 136 11.83 16.23 18.40
N LEU A 137 10.59 16.35 17.93
CA LEU A 137 9.72 17.44 18.39
C LEU A 137 8.36 17.03 18.99
N ASP A 138 8.02 15.75 19.03
CA ASP A 138 6.69 15.35 19.53
C ASP A 138 6.77 14.24 20.60
N GLU A 139 7.36 14.56 21.77
CA GLU A 139 7.29 13.71 22.98
C GLU A 139 5.87 13.64 23.61
N PHE A 140 4.88 14.28 23.01
CA PHE A 140 3.51 14.36 23.55
C PHE A 140 2.41 13.86 22.61
N ILE A 141 2.73 13.22 21.47
CA ILE A 141 1.70 12.61 20.62
C ILE A 141 1.65 11.12 20.94
N VAL A 142 0.47 10.71 21.45
CA VAL A 142 0.05 9.32 21.62
C VAL A 142 0.56 8.49 20.45
N GLU A 143 1.27 7.41 20.76
CA GLU A 143 1.79 6.42 19.81
C GLU A 143 0.64 5.81 18.97
N ASP A 144 0.19 6.52 17.96
CA ASP A 144 -0.64 5.95 16.93
C ASP A 144 0.34 5.31 15.94
N GLU A 145 0.56 3.99 16.08
CA GLU A 145 1.46 3.19 15.22
C GLU A 145 1.17 3.37 13.72
N GLN A 146 0.02 3.91 13.38
CA GLN A 146 -0.41 4.21 12.01
C GLN A 146 0.26 5.46 11.40
N LEU A 147 0.91 6.32 12.21
CA LEU A 147 1.57 7.55 11.74
C LEU A 147 3.03 7.34 11.34
N TYR A 148 3.63 6.19 11.66
CA TYR A 148 5.01 5.88 11.30
C TYR A 148 5.03 5.08 10.00
N GLY A 149 5.64 5.67 8.97
CA GLY A 149 5.86 4.99 7.70
C GLY A 149 6.78 3.77 7.87
N GLU A 150 6.55 2.76 7.05
CA GLU A 150 7.38 1.54 7.01
C GLU A 150 8.75 1.80 6.33
N TRP A 151 8.85 2.90 5.59
CA TRP A 151 10.02 3.30 4.82
C TRP A 151 10.49 4.70 5.19
N GLN A 152 11.76 4.98 5.02
CA GLN A 152 12.33 6.31 5.25
C GLN A 152 13.24 6.73 4.10
N TYR A 153 13.35 8.05 3.89
CA TYR A 153 14.32 8.58 2.94
C TYR A 153 15.74 8.22 3.38
N LEU A 154 16.57 7.83 2.41
CA LEU A 154 18.00 7.67 2.64
C LEU A 154 18.59 9.03 3.03
N GLU A 155 19.66 9.01 3.83
CA GLU A 155 20.32 10.24 4.29
C GLU A 155 20.70 11.14 3.12
N GLY A 156 20.40 12.42 3.24
CA GLY A 156 20.62 13.38 2.16
C GLY A 156 19.54 13.41 1.07
N HIS A 157 18.54 12.52 1.10
CA HIS A 157 17.42 12.49 0.16
C HIS A 157 16.13 13.02 0.80
N SER A 158 15.24 13.56 -0.02
CA SER A 158 13.95 14.09 0.42
C SER A 158 13.02 14.26 -0.78
N HIS A 159 11.73 14.44 -0.54
CA HIS A 159 10.76 14.76 -1.58
C HIS A 159 11.15 16.02 -2.39
N LYS A 160 11.74 17.04 -1.74
CA LYS A 160 12.22 18.24 -2.42
C LYS A 160 13.35 17.91 -3.40
N LYS A 161 14.34 17.13 -2.97
CA LYS A 161 15.45 16.72 -3.83
C LYS A 161 15.01 15.86 -5.00
N MET A 162 13.96 15.05 -4.84
CA MET A 162 13.40 14.27 -5.94
C MET A 162 12.95 15.16 -7.11
N LYS A 163 12.39 16.33 -6.84
CA LYS A 163 12.01 17.27 -7.90
C LYS A 163 13.19 17.74 -8.74
N ASP A 164 14.38 17.80 -8.13
CA ASP A 164 15.61 18.26 -8.79
C ASP A 164 16.37 17.09 -9.45
N SER A 165 16.53 15.96 -8.74
CA SER A 165 17.33 14.81 -9.21
C SER A 165 16.54 13.81 -10.05
N GLY A 166 15.23 13.79 -9.91
CA GLY A 166 14.38 12.76 -10.52
C GLY A 166 14.35 11.44 -9.76
N GLU A 167 15.02 11.33 -8.61
CA GLU A 167 15.19 10.07 -7.90
C GLU A 167 14.72 10.15 -6.46
N ILE A 168 14.03 9.10 -6.02
CA ILE A 168 13.70 8.85 -4.62
C ILE A 168 14.48 7.64 -4.14
N TRP A 169 15.23 7.82 -3.06
CA TRP A 169 15.98 6.77 -2.42
C TRP A 169 15.38 6.48 -1.05
N LEU A 170 14.92 5.25 -0.84
CA LEU A 170 14.24 4.81 0.36
C LEU A 170 14.88 3.55 0.92
N ARG A 171 14.88 3.43 2.25
CA ARG A 171 15.21 2.19 2.96
C ARG A 171 14.10 1.80 3.90
N PRO A 172 13.90 0.50 4.18
CA PRO A 172 12.95 0.07 5.19
C PRO A 172 13.40 0.57 6.58
N LEU A 173 12.43 0.90 7.44
CA LEU A 173 12.73 1.47 8.75
C LEU A 173 13.15 0.40 9.76
N HIS A 174 12.51 -0.78 9.71
CA HIS A 174 12.66 -1.83 10.71
C HIS A 174 13.30 -3.12 10.17
N LEU A 175 13.70 -3.14 8.89
CA LEU A 175 14.29 -4.29 8.25
C LEU A 175 15.74 -3.99 7.87
N GLN A 176 16.67 -4.83 8.30
CA GLN A 176 18.10 -4.69 7.98
C GLN A 176 18.54 -5.63 6.86
N GLN A 177 17.80 -6.72 6.64
CA GLN A 177 18.08 -7.70 5.59
C GLN A 177 16.79 -8.33 5.09
N ILE A 178 16.84 -8.90 3.89
CA ILE A 178 15.77 -9.70 3.28
C ILE A 178 16.30 -11.13 3.18
N ASP A 179 15.73 -12.02 3.98
CA ASP A 179 16.17 -13.40 4.05
C ASP A 179 15.81 -14.21 2.79
N SER A 180 16.44 -15.38 2.63
CA SER A 180 16.17 -16.31 1.53
C SER A 180 14.67 -16.65 1.46
N GLY A 181 14.07 -16.52 0.27
CA GLY A 181 12.66 -16.78 0.02
C GLY A 181 11.71 -15.64 0.45
N GLU A 182 12.21 -14.63 1.17
CA GLU A 182 11.41 -13.53 1.70
C GLU A 182 11.02 -12.54 0.61
N THR A 183 9.86 -11.91 0.81
CA THR A 183 9.36 -10.81 -0.04
C THR A 183 9.08 -9.59 0.81
N VAL A 184 9.71 -8.48 0.47
CA VAL A 184 9.51 -7.17 1.11
C VAL A 184 8.78 -6.23 0.15
N ARG A 185 7.93 -5.36 0.70
CA ARG A 185 7.07 -4.50 -0.10
C ARG A 185 7.13 -3.05 0.39
N PHE A 186 7.37 -2.12 -0.53
CA PHE A 186 6.99 -0.72 -0.36
C PHE A 186 5.57 -0.55 -0.87
N SER A 187 4.60 -0.61 0.04
CA SER A 187 3.17 -0.68 -0.26
C SER A 187 2.49 0.68 -0.26
N ASP A 188 1.35 0.72 -0.94
CA ASP A 188 0.38 1.81 -0.91
C ASP A 188 0.97 3.17 -1.29
N PHE A 189 1.97 3.21 -2.17
CA PHE A 189 2.38 4.48 -2.71
C PHE A 189 1.34 5.01 -3.71
N GLU A 190 1.23 6.32 -3.75
CA GLU A 190 0.38 7.03 -4.69
C GLU A 190 1.22 8.08 -5.43
N ILE A 191 1.11 8.09 -6.76
CA ILE A 191 1.74 9.10 -7.59
C ILE A 191 0.63 9.86 -8.31
N ALA A 192 0.52 11.16 -8.00
CA ALA A 192 -0.41 12.07 -8.65
C ALA A 192 0.29 12.77 -9.81
N LEU A 193 -0.31 12.69 -11.00
CA LEU A 193 0.16 13.31 -12.24
C LEU A 193 -0.87 14.31 -12.74
N PRO A 194 -0.58 15.61 -12.75
CA PRO A 194 -1.47 16.59 -13.35
C PRO A 194 -1.59 16.34 -14.87
N LEU A 195 -2.81 16.46 -15.39
CA LEU A 195 -3.04 16.44 -16.82
C LEU A 195 -2.54 17.75 -17.41
N THR A 196 -1.40 17.70 -18.08
CA THR A 196 -0.83 18.87 -18.76
C THR A 196 -0.61 18.55 -20.24
N THR A 197 -0.68 19.58 -21.09
CA THR A 197 -0.40 19.46 -22.53
C THR A 197 1.10 19.42 -22.84
N GLU A 198 1.95 19.74 -21.86
CA GLU A 198 3.40 19.86 -22.09
C GLU A 198 4.11 18.50 -22.20
N TYR A 199 3.59 17.48 -21.50
CA TYR A 199 4.24 16.17 -21.47
C TYR A 199 3.25 15.05 -21.79
N LYS A 200 3.60 14.25 -22.79
CA LYS A 200 2.74 13.15 -23.27
C LYS A 200 3.02 11.83 -22.59
N ASN A 201 4.20 11.65 -22.01
CA ASN A 201 4.61 10.37 -21.43
C ASN A 201 5.34 10.59 -20.10
N MET A 202 5.04 9.75 -19.14
CA MET A 202 5.80 9.64 -17.91
C MET A 202 6.14 8.18 -17.63
N SER A 203 7.36 7.93 -17.14
CA SER A 203 7.76 6.61 -16.65
C SER A 203 8.42 6.70 -15.29
N VAL A 204 8.26 5.61 -14.50
CA VAL A 204 8.99 5.40 -13.25
C VAL A 204 9.70 4.07 -13.34
N LYS A 205 11.02 4.10 -13.25
CA LYS A 205 11.87 2.91 -13.15
C LYS A 205 12.17 2.62 -11.70
N GLY A 206 12.23 1.36 -11.34
CA GLY A 206 12.59 0.90 -10.00
C GLY A 206 13.93 0.19 -10.02
N PHE A 207 14.69 0.35 -8.94
CA PHE A 207 15.96 -0.34 -8.73
C PHE A 207 16.04 -0.77 -7.27
N ILE A 208 16.71 -1.89 -7.03
CA ILE A 208 17.09 -2.37 -5.70
C ILE A 208 18.60 -2.38 -5.56
N TYR A 209 19.06 -2.04 -4.38
CA TYR A 209 20.47 -2.07 -3.97
C TYR A 209 20.59 -2.79 -2.62
N GLY A 210 21.75 -3.31 -2.35
CA GLY A 210 22.15 -3.90 -1.08
C GLY A 210 23.62 -4.19 -1.06
N ALA A 211 24.14 -4.72 0.04
CA ALA A 211 25.58 -5.03 0.16
C ALA A 211 26.02 -6.04 -0.91
N GLU A 212 25.16 -6.99 -1.26
CA GLU A 212 25.41 -8.07 -2.23
C GLU A 212 25.21 -7.61 -3.68
N ILE A 213 24.51 -6.50 -3.91
CA ILE A 213 24.25 -5.91 -5.23
C ILE A 213 24.49 -4.39 -5.22
N PRO A 214 25.74 -3.94 -4.98
CA PRO A 214 26.07 -2.51 -4.89
C PRO A 214 25.84 -1.74 -6.19
N GLU A 215 25.96 -2.40 -7.35
CA GLU A 215 25.69 -1.81 -8.68
C GLU A 215 24.19 -1.60 -8.91
N GLY A 216 23.34 -2.22 -8.07
CA GLY A 216 21.91 -2.18 -8.20
C GLY A 216 21.37 -3.12 -9.27
N GLN A 217 20.13 -3.53 -9.07
CA GLN A 217 19.39 -4.35 -10.02
C GLN A 217 18.10 -3.65 -10.42
N ALA A 218 17.82 -3.58 -11.73
CA ALA A 218 16.62 -2.95 -12.25
C ALA A 218 15.39 -3.83 -12.02
N ALA A 219 14.24 -3.19 -11.84
CA ALA A 219 12.96 -3.88 -11.76
C ALA A 219 12.60 -4.56 -13.09
N LEU A 220 11.88 -5.69 -12.99
CA LEU A 220 11.40 -6.47 -14.13
C LEU A 220 10.41 -5.68 -15.01
N ASN A 221 9.78 -4.65 -14.46
CA ASN A 221 8.87 -3.77 -15.16
C ASN A 221 9.05 -2.32 -14.70
N GLN A 222 8.39 -1.41 -15.42
CA GLN A 222 8.32 0.00 -15.05
C GLN A 222 6.87 0.48 -15.09
N ILE A 223 6.56 1.53 -14.34
CA ILE A 223 5.31 2.27 -14.53
C ILE A 223 5.46 3.12 -15.78
N SER A 224 4.49 3.06 -16.68
CA SER A 224 4.49 3.90 -17.90
C SER A 224 3.07 4.41 -18.15
N VAL A 225 2.95 5.73 -18.28
CA VAL A 225 1.67 6.41 -18.52
C VAL A 225 1.83 7.29 -19.75
N ALA A 226 0.99 7.07 -20.74
CA ALA A 226 0.85 7.95 -21.91
C ALA A 226 -0.39 8.82 -21.69
N LEU A 227 -0.20 10.13 -21.69
CA LEU A 227 -1.26 11.14 -21.63
C LEU A 227 -1.54 11.60 -23.06
N THR A 228 -2.60 11.08 -23.67
CA THR A 228 -3.01 11.44 -25.06
C THR A 228 -4.20 12.37 -25.05
#